data_36746d642cb5df84ee6ac75d0ac6d2a2
#
_entry.id   36746d642cb5df84ee6ac75d0ac6d2a2
#
_cell.length_a   1.000
_cell.length_b   1.000
_cell.length_c   1.000
_cell.angle_alpha   90.00
_cell.angle_beta   90.00
_cell.angle_gamma   90.00
#
_symmetry.space_group_name_H-M   'P 1'
#
loop_
_entity.id
_entity.type
_entity.pdbx_description
1 polymer ?
#
loop_
_entity_poly.entity_id
_entity_poly.type
_entity_poly.pdbx_seq_one_letter_code
_entity_poly.pdbx_strand_id
1 'polypeptide(L)'
;MIVADTSAILAVVFAEPERDAFVAAIERAERTLVSSVTVVETRMVVHARRGQRAVVLVDDLLRLPCFEIVPPGAAEMDAAYAAFVAFGKGNGHPASLNFGDLFGYALAKVRGLPLLYKGADFAETDIARVVGDP
;
A
#
# COMPACT_ATOMS: atom_id res chain seq x y z
N MET A 1 1.90 -12.02 8.03
CA MET A 1 2.45 -10.80 7.40
C MET A 1 1.48 -10.27 6.35
N ILE A 2 1.47 -8.97 6.16
CA ILE A 2 0.68 -8.27 5.15
C ILE A 2 1.53 -7.22 4.44
N VAL A 3 1.04 -6.69 3.33
CA VAL A 3 1.63 -5.52 2.65
C VAL A 3 0.65 -4.36 2.76
N ALA A 4 1.13 -3.15 3.02
CA ALA A 4 0.28 -1.96 3.06
C ALA A 4 0.50 -1.07 1.84
N ASP A 5 -0.61 -0.63 1.26
CA ASP A 5 -0.63 0.38 0.21
C ASP A 5 -0.66 1.79 0.79
N THR A 6 -0.34 2.78 -0.02
CA THR A 6 -0.47 4.21 0.34
C THR A 6 -1.84 4.53 0.93
N SER A 7 -2.92 4.02 0.35
CA SER A 7 -4.27 4.28 0.82
C SER A 7 -4.50 3.83 2.26
N ALA A 8 -3.90 2.72 2.66
CA ALA A 8 -4.00 2.23 4.04
C ALA A 8 -3.21 3.11 5.01
N ILE A 9 -2.00 3.50 4.64
CA ILE A 9 -1.17 4.38 5.47
C ILE A 9 -1.85 5.73 5.65
N LEU A 10 -2.42 6.29 4.58
CA LEU A 10 -3.16 7.55 4.65
C LEU A 10 -4.38 7.46 5.56
N ALA A 11 -5.11 6.34 5.51
CA ALA A 11 -6.27 6.14 6.38
C ALA A 11 -5.88 6.19 7.87
N VAL A 12 -4.71 5.65 8.21
CA VAL A 12 -4.19 5.71 9.58
C VAL A 12 -3.72 7.11 9.94
N VAL A 13 -2.90 7.73 9.09
CA VAL A 13 -2.29 9.06 9.35
C VAL A 13 -3.35 10.15 9.41
N PHE A 14 -4.33 10.12 8.53
CA PHE A 14 -5.38 11.13 8.44
C PHE A 14 -6.62 10.79 9.29
N ALA A 15 -6.57 9.73 10.09
CA ALA A 15 -7.68 9.28 10.94
C ALA A 15 -8.98 9.13 10.14
N GLU A 16 -8.91 8.50 8.98
CA GLU A 16 -10.08 8.21 8.15
C GLU A 16 -10.97 7.13 8.81
N PRO A 17 -12.22 6.94 8.35
CA PRO A 17 -13.14 5.98 8.99
C PRO A 17 -12.58 4.56 9.13
N GLU A 18 -11.72 4.12 8.21
CA GLU A 18 -11.13 2.78 8.21
C GLU A 18 -9.96 2.62 9.20
N ARG A 19 -9.51 3.70 9.83
CA ARG A 19 -8.29 3.71 10.65
C ARG A 19 -8.27 2.62 11.71
N ASP A 20 -9.31 2.49 12.50
CA ASP A 20 -9.32 1.53 13.61
C ASP A 20 -9.24 0.10 13.10
N ALA A 21 -9.97 -0.23 12.04
CA ALA A 21 -9.91 -1.55 11.41
C ALA A 21 -8.51 -1.83 10.83
N PHE A 22 -7.89 -0.84 10.21
CA PHE A 22 -6.56 -0.99 9.62
C PHE A 22 -5.47 -1.12 10.68
N VAL A 23 -5.55 -0.36 11.76
CA VAL A 23 -4.63 -0.50 12.90
C VAL A 23 -4.75 -1.90 13.50
N ALA A 24 -5.97 -2.40 13.70
CA ALA A 24 -6.19 -3.75 14.20
C ALA A 24 -5.59 -4.83 13.26
N ALA A 25 -5.73 -4.65 11.96
CA ALA A 25 -5.15 -5.57 10.97
C ALA A 25 -3.61 -5.57 11.04
N ILE A 26 -3.00 -4.39 11.17
CA ILE A 26 -1.54 -4.24 11.30
C ILE A 26 -1.05 -4.92 12.60
N GLU A 27 -1.75 -4.72 13.69
CA GLU A 27 -1.41 -5.34 14.97
C GLU A 27 -1.47 -6.87 14.91
N ARG A 28 -2.48 -7.43 14.25
CA ARG A 28 -2.62 -8.89 14.10
C ARG A 28 -1.59 -9.50 13.15
N ALA A 29 -1.07 -8.72 12.23
CA ALA A 29 -0.21 -9.22 11.15
C ALA A 29 1.21 -9.57 11.59
N GLU A 30 1.63 -9.24 12.79
CA GLU A 30 3.00 -9.32 13.30
C GLU A 30 3.95 -8.38 12.55
N ARG A 31 3.94 -8.41 11.23
CA ARG A 31 4.79 -7.57 10.38
C ARG A 31 4.01 -7.08 9.16
N THR A 32 4.15 -5.80 8.89
CA THR A 32 3.58 -5.14 7.71
C THR A 32 4.72 -4.65 6.83
N LEU A 33 4.78 -5.16 5.61
CA LEU A 33 5.77 -4.76 4.62
C LEU A 33 5.25 -3.57 3.83
N VAL A 34 6.13 -2.63 3.52
CA VAL A 34 5.81 -1.45 2.70
C VAL A 34 6.91 -1.28 1.66
N SER A 35 6.55 -1.22 0.38
CA SER A 35 7.52 -0.91 -0.67
C SER A 35 8.13 0.48 -0.44
N SER A 36 9.44 0.62 -0.67
CA SER A 36 10.08 1.93 -0.60
C SER A 36 9.47 2.93 -1.59
N VAL A 37 8.93 2.47 -2.72
CA VAL A 37 8.19 3.32 -3.66
C VAL A 37 6.88 3.81 -3.02
N THR A 38 6.17 2.95 -2.32
CA THR A 38 4.96 3.33 -1.57
C THR A 38 5.28 4.39 -0.51
N VAL A 39 6.42 4.30 0.16
CA VAL A 39 6.85 5.32 1.14
C VAL A 39 6.98 6.69 0.48
N VAL A 40 7.65 6.75 -0.67
CA VAL A 40 7.81 8.01 -1.41
C VAL A 40 6.46 8.57 -1.84
N GLU A 41 5.59 7.73 -2.42
CA GLU A 41 4.25 8.16 -2.83
C GLU A 41 3.45 8.70 -1.64
N THR A 42 3.47 8.00 -0.51
CA THR A 42 2.77 8.43 0.70
C THR A 42 3.26 9.78 1.19
N ARG A 43 4.58 9.98 1.24
CA ARG A 43 5.17 11.27 1.60
C ARG A 43 4.73 12.38 0.66
N MET A 44 4.72 12.11 -0.66
CA MET A 44 4.29 13.09 -1.66
C MET A 44 2.82 13.50 -1.46
N VAL A 45 1.95 12.54 -1.22
CA VAL A 45 0.51 12.81 -1.00
C VAL A 45 0.29 13.62 0.27
N VAL A 46 0.94 13.23 1.36
CA VAL A 46 0.81 13.95 2.64
C VAL A 46 1.37 15.37 2.52
N HIS A 47 2.52 15.53 1.86
CA HIS A 47 3.11 16.85 1.60
C HIS A 47 2.14 17.74 0.81
N ALA A 48 1.54 17.21 -0.26
CA ALA A 48 0.62 17.97 -1.09
C ALA A 48 -0.65 18.38 -0.34
N ARG A 49 -1.18 17.53 0.53
CA ARG A 49 -2.44 17.78 1.25
C ARG A 49 -2.27 18.58 2.53
N ARG A 50 -1.17 18.37 3.26
CA ARG A 50 -1.00 18.87 4.64
C ARG A 50 0.34 19.56 4.88
N GLY A 51 1.24 19.60 3.90
CA GLY A 51 2.54 20.27 4.00
C GLY A 51 3.63 19.41 4.60
N GLN A 52 4.86 19.94 4.56
CA GLN A 52 6.08 19.23 4.95
C GLN A 52 6.03 18.72 6.40
N ARG A 53 5.46 19.49 7.32
CA ARG A 53 5.41 19.09 8.74
C ARG A 53 4.61 17.82 8.97
N ALA A 54 3.55 17.60 8.19
CA ALA A 54 2.72 16.42 8.32
C ALA A 54 3.42 15.13 7.87
N VAL A 55 4.45 15.23 7.03
CA VAL A 55 5.24 14.06 6.58
C VAL A 55 5.89 13.33 7.75
N VAL A 56 6.23 14.03 8.84
CA VAL A 56 6.76 13.43 10.06
C VAL A 56 5.82 12.34 10.62
N LEU A 57 4.51 12.51 10.47
CA LEU A 57 3.54 11.51 10.92
C LEU A 57 3.69 10.18 10.18
N VAL A 58 3.98 10.24 8.89
CA VAL A 58 4.26 9.04 8.07
C VAL A 58 5.54 8.37 8.54
N ASP A 59 6.60 9.15 8.69
CA ASP A 59 7.92 8.63 9.07
C ASP A 59 7.89 8.01 10.47
N ASP A 60 7.21 8.65 11.41
CA ASP A 60 7.06 8.12 12.77
C ASP A 60 6.28 6.81 12.79
N LEU A 61 5.19 6.73 12.02
CA LEU A 61 4.42 5.50 11.91
C LEU A 61 5.26 4.36 11.36
N LEU A 62 5.99 4.60 10.27
CA LEU A 62 6.76 3.56 9.59
C LEU A 62 8.04 3.16 10.33
N ARG A 63 8.44 3.90 11.38
CA ARG A 63 9.54 3.52 12.27
C ARG A 63 9.12 2.53 13.35
N LEU A 64 7.83 2.29 13.54
CA LEU A 64 7.38 1.30 14.50
C LEU A 64 7.92 -0.08 14.11
N PRO A 65 8.28 -0.93 15.11
CA PRO A 65 8.92 -2.22 14.83
C PRO A 65 8.11 -3.19 13.97
N CYS A 66 6.79 -3.02 13.91
CA CYS A 66 5.91 -3.86 13.10
C CYS A 66 6.01 -3.58 11.60
N PHE A 67 6.61 -2.46 11.20
CA PHE A 67 6.78 -2.13 9.79
C PHE A 67 8.17 -2.50 9.28
N GLU A 68 8.21 -2.97 8.03
CA GLU A 68 9.46 -3.24 7.31
C GLU A 68 9.38 -2.60 5.94
N ILE A 69 10.31 -1.70 5.63
CA ILE A 69 10.40 -1.08 4.31
C ILE A 69 11.25 -1.98 3.42
N VAL A 70 10.69 -2.39 2.28
CA VAL A 70 11.31 -3.32 1.35
C VAL A 70 11.56 -2.64 0.02
N PRO A 71 12.82 -2.50 -0.41
CA PRO A 71 13.11 -1.96 -1.74
C PRO A 71 12.72 -2.99 -2.81
N PRO A 72 12.10 -2.56 -3.93
CA PRO A 72 11.77 -3.46 -5.01
C PRO A 72 13.04 -3.98 -5.70
N GLY A 73 13.08 -5.30 -5.88
CA GLY A 73 14.13 -5.95 -6.65
C GLY A 73 13.64 -6.31 -8.05
N ALA A 74 14.39 -7.18 -8.74
CA ALA A 74 14.06 -7.60 -10.11
C ALA A 74 12.69 -8.28 -10.20
N ALA A 75 12.37 -9.12 -9.23
CA ALA A 75 11.07 -9.83 -9.22
C ALA A 75 9.89 -8.85 -9.10
N GLU A 76 9.99 -7.86 -8.21
CA GLU A 76 8.96 -6.84 -8.04
C GLU A 76 8.88 -5.91 -9.27
N MET A 77 10.00 -5.60 -9.89
CA MET A 77 10.03 -4.82 -11.12
C MET A 77 9.23 -5.51 -12.22
N ASP A 78 9.48 -6.81 -12.44
CA ASP A 78 8.77 -7.58 -13.45
C ASP A 78 7.28 -7.73 -13.11
N ALA A 79 6.95 -7.97 -11.84
CA ALA A 79 5.56 -8.08 -11.38
C ALA A 79 4.81 -6.75 -11.53
N ALA A 80 5.48 -5.63 -11.25
CA ALA A 80 4.88 -4.31 -11.41
C ALA A 80 4.57 -4.01 -12.88
N TYR A 81 5.48 -4.33 -13.79
CA TYR A 81 5.23 -4.14 -15.22
C TYR A 81 4.10 -5.06 -15.71
N ALA A 82 4.09 -6.32 -15.32
CA ALA A 82 3.02 -7.25 -15.65
C ALA A 82 1.66 -6.75 -15.13
N ALA A 83 1.62 -6.18 -13.93
CA ALA A 83 0.42 -5.58 -13.36
C ALA A 83 -0.04 -4.36 -14.16
N PHE A 84 0.87 -3.54 -14.65
CA PHE A 84 0.53 -2.42 -15.53
C PHE A 84 -0.15 -2.92 -16.80
N VAL A 85 0.40 -3.94 -17.44
CA VAL A 85 -0.18 -4.51 -18.68
C VAL A 85 -1.59 -5.05 -18.41
N ALA A 86 -1.79 -5.73 -17.29
CA ALA A 86 -3.09 -6.35 -16.96
C ALA A 86 -4.13 -5.38 -16.40
N PHE A 87 -3.71 -4.44 -15.53
CA PHE A 87 -4.61 -3.65 -14.70
C PHE A 87 -4.33 -2.14 -14.72
N GLY A 88 -3.34 -1.70 -15.47
CA GLY A 88 -2.83 -0.33 -15.40
C GLY A 88 -3.78 0.71 -15.99
N LYS A 89 -3.65 1.93 -15.48
CA LYS A 89 -4.37 3.09 -15.99
C LYS A 89 -4.03 3.33 -17.47
N GLY A 90 -5.06 3.55 -18.26
CA GLY A 90 -4.93 3.78 -19.70
C GLY A 90 -5.05 2.53 -20.55
N ASN A 91 -5.15 1.33 -19.95
CA ASN A 91 -5.27 0.05 -20.66
C ASN A 91 -6.72 -0.47 -20.72
N GLY A 92 -7.69 0.36 -20.34
CA GLY A 92 -9.13 0.01 -20.42
C GLY A 92 -9.62 -0.92 -19.30
N HIS A 93 -8.78 -1.31 -18.35
CA HIS A 93 -9.19 -2.16 -17.25
C HIS A 93 -9.81 -1.34 -16.10
N PRO A 94 -10.92 -1.83 -15.47
CA PRO A 94 -11.59 -1.09 -14.38
C PRO A 94 -10.73 -0.80 -13.16
N ALA A 95 -9.70 -1.62 -12.87
CA ALA A 95 -8.79 -1.36 -11.75
C ALA A 95 -8.02 -0.05 -11.93
N SER A 96 -7.62 0.27 -13.16
CA SER A 96 -6.96 1.53 -13.49
C SER A 96 -5.80 1.89 -12.55
N LEU A 97 -4.93 0.91 -12.27
CA LEU A 97 -3.82 1.10 -11.34
C LEU A 97 -2.86 2.17 -11.84
N ASN A 98 -2.53 3.14 -10.98
CA ASN A 98 -1.51 4.13 -11.26
C ASN A 98 -0.11 3.59 -10.94
N PHE A 99 0.94 4.37 -11.26
CA PHE A 99 2.32 3.95 -11.05
C PHE A 99 2.60 3.54 -9.59
N GLY A 100 2.14 4.31 -8.61
CA GLY A 100 2.36 4.00 -7.20
C GLY A 100 1.70 2.70 -6.77
N ASP A 101 0.47 2.45 -7.24
CA ASP A 101 -0.28 1.23 -6.92
C ASP A 101 0.46 -0.04 -7.34
N LEU A 102 1.20 0.03 -8.45
CA LEU A 102 1.88 -1.14 -9.01
C LEU A 102 2.90 -1.75 -8.06
N PHE A 103 3.55 -0.95 -7.23
CA PHE A 103 4.64 -1.44 -6.36
C PHE A 103 4.11 -2.07 -5.07
N GLY A 104 3.01 -1.59 -4.51
CA GLY A 104 2.31 -2.28 -3.43
C GLY A 104 1.78 -3.63 -3.90
N TYR A 105 1.13 -3.64 -5.06
CA TYR A 105 0.68 -4.88 -5.69
C TYR A 105 1.83 -5.85 -5.93
N ALA A 106 2.92 -5.39 -6.53
CA ALA A 106 4.06 -6.25 -6.89
C ALA A 106 4.71 -6.88 -5.66
N LEU A 107 4.88 -6.12 -4.59
CA LEU A 107 5.43 -6.64 -3.35
C LEU A 107 4.53 -7.73 -2.76
N ALA A 108 3.24 -7.49 -2.70
CA ALA A 108 2.26 -8.47 -2.22
C ALA A 108 2.27 -9.74 -3.10
N LYS A 109 2.29 -9.57 -4.40
CA LYS A 109 2.28 -10.68 -5.37
C LYS A 109 3.53 -11.55 -5.23
N VAL A 110 4.71 -10.95 -5.22
CA VAL A 110 5.99 -11.68 -5.13
C VAL A 110 6.12 -12.40 -3.80
N ARG A 111 5.66 -11.79 -2.72
CA ARG A 111 5.74 -12.39 -1.38
C ARG A 111 4.58 -13.34 -1.06
N GLY A 112 3.57 -13.42 -1.92
CA GLY A 112 2.39 -14.23 -1.66
C GLY A 112 1.60 -13.76 -0.44
N LEU A 113 1.52 -12.43 -0.22
CA LEU A 113 0.88 -11.82 0.92
C LEU A 113 -0.36 -11.03 0.51
N PRO A 114 -1.35 -10.90 1.39
CA PRO A 114 -2.49 -10.03 1.13
C PRO A 114 -2.10 -8.55 1.25
N LEU A 115 -2.84 -7.70 0.54
CA LEU A 115 -2.64 -6.26 0.52
C LEU A 115 -3.70 -5.56 1.37
N LEU A 116 -3.25 -4.66 2.24
CA LEU A 116 -4.11 -3.76 2.99
C LEU A 116 -4.27 -2.47 2.21
N TYR A 117 -5.51 -2.17 1.82
CA TYR A 117 -5.83 -0.99 1.01
C TYR A 117 -7.24 -0.48 1.27
N LYS A 118 -7.45 0.78 0.94
CA LYS A 118 -8.76 1.43 0.93
C LYS A 118 -9.19 1.67 -0.51
N GLY A 119 -10.48 1.56 -0.79
CA GLY A 119 -11.05 1.85 -2.10
C GLY A 119 -11.26 0.61 -2.95
N ALA A 120 -11.63 0.82 -4.21
CA ALA A 120 -12.07 -0.22 -5.12
C ALA A 120 -11.02 -0.67 -6.14
N ASP A 121 -9.92 0.07 -6.31
CA ASP A 121 -8.99 -0.14 -7.42
C ASP A 121 -8.39 -1.55 -7.41
N PHE A 122 -7.83 -1.96 -6.27
CA PHE A 122 -7.24 -3.30 -6.15
C PHE A 122 -8.27 -4.43 -6.10
N ALA A 123 -9.52 -4.12 -5.76
CA ALA A 123 -10.59 -5.12 -5.73
C ALA A 123 -10.86 -5.72 -7.11
N GLU A 124 -10.53 -5.00 -8.17
CA GLU A 124 -10.67 -5.43 -9.56
C GLU A 124 -9.45 -6.22 -10.06
N THR A 125 -8.49 -6.51 -9.18
CA THR A 125 -7.29 -7.29 -9.51
C THR A 125 -7.37 -8.68 -8.89
N ASP A 126 -6.32 -9.47 -9.11
CA ASP A 126 -6.18 -10.81 -8.53
C ASP A 126 -5.51 -10.83 -7.16
N ILE A 127 -5.18 -9.67 -6.58
CA ILE A 127 -4.49 -9.62 -5.29
C ILE A 127 -5.45 -9.93 -4.14
N ALA A 128 -5.00 -10.75 -3.19
CA ALA A 128 -5.77 -11.03 -2.00
C ALA A 128 -5.86 -9.79 -1.12
N ARG A 129 -7.05 -9.49 -0.60
CA ARG A 129 -7.28 -8.39 0.31
C ARG A 129 -7.11 -8.84 1.75
N VAL A 130 -6.52 -7.98 2.58
CA VAL A 130 -6.58 -8.20 4.02
C VAL A 130 -8.02 -8.02 4.47
N VAL A 131 -8.59 -9.10 5.04
CA VAL A 131 -9.97 -9.09 5.51
C VAL A 131 -9.98 -8.54 6.93
N GLY A 132 -10.82 -7.54 7.17
CA GLY A 132 -11.08 -7.06 8.53
C GLY A 132 -11.90 -8.09 9.30
N ASP A 133 -11.90 -7.98 10.63
CA ASP A 133 -12.83 -8.76 11.43
C ASP A 133 -14.26 -8.41 11.02
N PRO A 134 -15.13 -9.41 10.98
CA PRO A 134 -16.54 -9.16 10.71
C PRO A 134 -17.18 -8.27 11.78
#